data_769f3bfb11b945c2e9c67d622351f32a
#
_entry.id   769f3bfb11b945c2e9c67d622351f32a
#
_cell.length_a   1.000
_cell.length_b   1.000
_cell.length_c   1.000
_cell.angle_alpha   90.00
_cell.angle_beta   90.00
_cell.angle_gamma   90.00
#
_symmetry.space_group_name_H-M   'P 1'
#
loop_
_entity.id
_entity.type
_entity.pdbx_description
1 polymer ?
#
loop_
_entity_poly.entity_id
_entity_poly.type
_entity_poly.pdbx_seq_one_letter_code
_entity_poly.pdbx_strand_id
1 'polypeptide(L)'
;SEVVSLLVDRKVTLDLTPVSVVTDTLVGRPVPFVLDLVNLGSSTVNVGNARIEGRGLTVTRGAKQFVGPLDASGFFTLDAEVLPDTPGVAWATVVVEYVDSFNQLQTFEQRIDFDVADAPAVSEVDVAPPEPPDSLSWRIVKGFLGLGAPRPAPTIVPLPVDGPPSGASVAPGP
;
A
#
# COMPACT_ATOMS: atom_id res chain seq x y z
N SER A 1 32.96 -32.43 -45.71
CA SER A 1 32.52 -32.26 -44.31
C SER A 1 31.76 -30.95 -44.22
N GLU A 2 30.43 -31.02 -44.08
CA GLU A 2 29.61 -29.84 -43.74
C GLU A 2 29.69 -29.63 -42.26
N VAL A 3 30.08 -28.42 -41.83
CA VAL A 3 30.02 -27.99 -40.42
C VAL A 3 28.70 -27.26 -40.25
N VAL A 4 27.75 -27.89 -39.57
CA VAL A 4 26.49 -27.25 -39.18
C VAL A 4 26.73 -26.59 -37.84
N SER A 5 26.77 -25.25 -37.82
CA SER A 5 26.80 -24.47 -36.57
C SER A 5 25.38 -24.25 -36.09
N LEU A 6 25.01 -24.93 -35.01
CA LEU A 6 23.74 -24.71 -34.32
C LEU A 6 23.92 -23.58 -33.30
N LEU A 7 23.31 -22.44 -33.56
CA LEU A 7 23.24 -21.35 -32.57
C LEU A 7 22.10 -21.69 -31.57
N VAL A 8 22.48 -22.05 -30.36
CA VAL A 8 21.51 -22.28 -29.27
C VAL A 8 21.30 -20.95 -28.54
N ASP A 9 20.15 -20.35 -28.74
CA ASP A 9 19.76 -19.15 -28.03
C ASP A 9 19.31 -19.50 -26.60
N ARG A 10 19.88 -18.80 -25.61
CA ARG A 10 19.43 -18.86 -24.22
C ARG A 10 18.40 -17.78 -24.01
N LYS A 11 17.13 -18.14 -24.08
CA LYS A 11 16.02 -17.23 -23.83
C LYS A 11 16.14 -16.62 -22.44
N VAL A 12 16.23 -15.30 -22.39
CA VAL A 12 16.08 -14.54 -21.14
C VAL A 12 14.63 -14.68 -20.68
N THR A 13 14.43 -15.06 -19.43
CA THR A 13 13.12 -15.18 -18.82
C THR A 13 13.12 -14.38 -17.53
N LEU A 14 12.52 -13.20 -17.58
CA LEU A 14 12.30 -12.34 -16.42
C LEU A 14 10.85 -12.46 -15.97
N ASP A 15 10.61 -12.34 -14.68
CA ASP A 15 9.29 -12.31 -14.06
C ASP A 15 9.24 -11.24 -12.96
N LEU A 16 8.07 -10.67 -12.73
CA LEU A 16 7.82 -9.71 -11.65
C LEU A 16 6.79 -10.29 -10.70
N THR A 17 7.22 -10.56 -9.49
CA THR A 17 6.37 -11.12 -8.44
C THR A 17 6.07 -10.07 -7.37
N PRO A 18 4.79 -9.75 -7.07
CA PRO A 18 4.45 -8.88 -5.95
C PRO A 18 4.89 -9.49 -4.61
N VAL A 19 5.66 -8.73 -3.82
CA VAL A 19 6.09 -9.12 -2.47
C VAL A 19 4.99 -8.83 -1.45
N SER A 20 4.25 -7.75 -1.66
CA SER A 20 3.10 -7.39 -0.84
C SER A 20 1.85 -7.25 -1.70
N VAL A 21 0.78 -7.94 -1.30
CA VAL A 21 -0.54 -7.70 -1.89
C VAL A 21 -1.12 -6.46 -1.25
N VAL A 22 -1.34 -5.43 -2.06
CA VAL A 22 -1.96 -4.19 -1.61
C VAL A 22 -3.48 -4.42 -1.58
N THR A 23 -4.03 -4.68 -0.39
CA THR A 23 -5.45 -5.06 -0.23
C THR A 23 -6.38 -3.87 0.04
N ASP A 24 -5.91 -2.81 0.67
CA ASP A 24 -6.76 -1.69 1.08
C ASP A 24 -6.25 -0.37 0.48
N THR A 25 -6.40 -0.24 -0.82
CA THR A 25 -5.97 0.97 -1.53
C THR A 25 -7.07 2.03 -1.46
N LEU A 26 -6.75 3.18 -0.87
CA LEU A 26 -7.66 4.32 -0.75
C LEU A 26 -7.12 5.52 -1.54
N VAL A 27 -8.02 6.31 -2.13
CA VAL A 27 -7.65 7.58 -2.78
C VAL A 27 -6.92 8.49 -1.80
N GLY A 28 -5.82 9.09 -2.26
CA GLY A 28 -5.02 10.04 -1.49
C GLY A 28 -4.19 9.44 -0.37
N ARG A 29 -4.12 8.11 -0.25
CA ARG A 29 -3.28 7.43 0.74
C ARG A 29 -2.09 6.74 0.07
N PRO A 30 -0.84 7.10 0.43
CA PRO A 30 0.34 6.43 -0.10
C PRO A 30 0.36 4.95 0.28
N VAL A 31 0.73 4.11 -0.69
CA VAL A 31 0.78 2.65 -0.54
C VAL A 31 2.15 2.14 -0.98
N PRO A 32 2.82 1.28 -0.19
CA PRO A 32 4.05 0.63 -0.60
C PRO A 32 3.78 -0.31 -1.78
N PHE A 33 4.62 -0.22 -2.80
CA PHE A 33 4.57 -1.03 -4.00
C PHE A 33 5.91 -1.74 -4.18
N VAL A 34 5.98 -2.98 -3.68
CA VAL A 34 7.22 -3.76 -3.63
C VAL A 34 7.08 -4.99 -4.50
N LEU A 35 8.02 -5.15 -5.44
CA LEU A 35 8.05 -6.25 -6.40
C LEU A 35 9.43 -6.87 -6.45
N ASP A 36 9.51 -8.19 -6.61
CA ASP A 36 10.75 -8.88 -6.94
C ASP A 36 10.83 -9.12 -8.44
N LEU A 37 11.85 -8.56 -9.06
CA LEU A 37 12.25 -8.90 -10.42
C LEU A 37 13.14 -10.14 -10.34
N VAL A 38 12.67 -11.24 -10.89
CA VAL A 38 13.32 -12.55 -10.81
C VAL A 38 13.84 -12.96 -12.17
N ASN A 39 15.09 -13.43 -12.23
CA ASN A 39 15.64 -14.08 -13.41
C ASN A 39 15.36 -15.58 -13.37
N LEU A 40 14.34 -16.05 -14.07
CA LEU A 40 13.99 -17.46 -14.20
C LEU A 40 14.86 -18.20 -15.23
N GLY A 41 15.74 -17.49 -15.92
CA GLY A 41 16.67 -18.06 -16.89
C GLY A 41 17.84 -18.80 -16.24
N SER A 42 18.62 -19.50 -17.06
CA SER A 42 19.79 -20.29 -16.64
C SER A 42 21.14 -19.53 -16.77
N SER A 43 21.10 -18.25 -17.09
CA SER A 43 22.29 -17.40 -17.27
C SER A 43 22.08 -16.02 -16.66
N THR A 44 23.18 -15.35 -16.32
CA THR A 44 23.14 -13.96 -15.85
C THR A 44 22.61 -13.05 -16.95
N VAL A 45 21.73 -12.12 -16.56
CA VAL A 45 21.15 -11.08 -17.43
C VAL A 45 21.63 -9.72 -16.97
N ASN A 46 22.11 -8.90 -17.89
CA ASN A 46 22.44 -7.50 -17.60
C ASN A 46 21.17 -6.67 -17.69
N VAL A 47 20.58 -6.38 -16.55
CA VAL A 47 19.42 -5.51 -16.43
C VAL A 47 19.90 -4.06 -16.27
N GLY A 48 19.30 -3.16 -17.01
CA GLY A 48 19.56 -1.73 -16.91
C GLY A 48 18.69 -1.07 -15.86
N ASN A 49 17.80 -0.20 -16.32
CA ASN A 49 16.85 0.49 -15.44
C ASN A 49 15.51 -0.24 -15.45
N ALA A 50 14.91 -0.32 -14.25
CA ALA A 50 13.49 -0.58 -14.09
C ALA A 50 12.77 0.75 -13.87
N ARG A 51 11.67 1.00 -14.60
CA ARG A 51 10.80 2.17 -14.46
C ARG A 51 9.41 1.72 -14.09
N ILE A 52 8.75 2.50 -13.25
CA ILE A 52 7.37 2.26 -12.83
C ILE A 52 6.54 3.46 -13.29
N GLU A 53 5.55 3.21 -14.13
CA GLU A 53 4.64 4.21 -14.67
C GLU A 53 3.22 3.91 -14.18
N GLY A 54 2.51 4.94 -13.69
CA GLY A 54 1.17 4.79 -13.14
C GLY A 54 0.09 5.41 -14.01
N ARG A 55 -1.12 4.82 -13.98
CA ARG A 55 -2.33 5.45 -14.50
C ARG A 55 -3.45 5.34 -13.46
N GLY A 56 -4.04 6.51 -13.11
CA GLY A 56 -4.96 6.63 -11.97
C GLY A 56 -4.23 6.60 -10.63
N LEU A 57 -2.89 6.62 -10.68
CA LEU A 57 -2.00 6.71 -9.51
C LEU A 57 -0.72 7.46 -9.89
N THR A 58 -0.11 8.11 -8.91
CA THR A 58 1.18 8.80 -9.03
C THR A 58 2.26 8.00 -8.29
N VAL A 59 3.41 7.74 -8.94
CA VAL A 59 4.56 7.12 -8.27
C VAL A 59 5.32 8.20 -7.51
N THR A 60 5.23 8.19 -6.18
CA THR A 60 5.82 9.21 -5.30
C THR A 60 7.28 8.94 -4.96
N ARG A 61 7.68 7.65 -4.96
CA ARG A 61 9.04 7.20 -4.69
C ARG A 61 9.38 5.98 -5.52
N GLY A 62 10.65 5.81 -5.90
CA GLY A 62 11.13 4.61 -6.58
C GLY A 62 10.69 4.46 -8.04
N ALA A 63 10.25 5.55 -8.71
CA ALA A 63 9.78 5.52 -10.09
C ALA A 63 10.82 4.99 -11.09
N LYS A 64 12.12 5.10 -10.76
CA LYS A 64 13.21 4.57 -11.57
C LYS A 64 14.31 4.04 -10.67
N GLN A 65 14.74 2.80 -10.93
CA GLN A 65 15.78 2.12 -10.17
C GLN A 65 16.76 1.42 -11.11
N PHE A 66 18.05 1.48 -10.79
CA PHE A 66 19.07 0.72 -11.52
C PHE A 66 19.22 -0.66 -10.87
N VAL A 67 19.15 -1.72 -11.66
CA VAL A 67 19.19 -3.11 -11.19
C VAL A 67 20.60 -3.71 -11.27
N GLY A 68 21.25 -3.60 -12.43
CA GLY A 68 22.55 -4.22 -12.68
C GLY A 68 22.47 -5.68 -13.14
N PRO A 69 23.59 -6.44 -13.05
CA PRO A 69 23.60 -7.84 -13.43
C PRO A 69 22.77 -8.69 -12.46
N LEU A 70 21.88 -9.51 -13.01
CA LEU A 70 21.00 -10.40 -12.28
C LEU A 70 21.34 -11.85 -12.61
N ASP A 71 21.90 -12.59 -11.67
CA ASP A 71 22.34 -13.97 -11.85
C ASP A 71 21.17 -14.92 -12.11
N ALA A 72 21.48 -16.12 -12.63
CA ALA A 72 20.51 -17.18 -12.82
C ALA A 72 19.81 -17.49 -11.48
N SER A 73 18.48 -17.49 -11.47
CA SER A 73 17.66 -17.63 -10.26
C SER A 73 17.86 -16.52 -9.22
N GLY A 74 18.57 -15.46 -9.56
CA GLY A 74 18.70 -14.26 -8.75
C GLY A 74 17.46 -13.37 -8.82
N PHE A 75 17.32 -12.47 -7.84
CA PHE A 75 16.24 -11.49 -7.82
C PHE A 75 16.75 -10.11 -7.39
N PHE A 76 15.97 -9.10 -7.72
CA PHE A 76 16.18 -7.72 -7.28
C PHE A 76 14.83 -7.14 -6.82
N THR A 77 14.80 -6.62 -5.61
CA THR A 77 13.58 -6.01 -5.06
C THR A 77 13.45 -4.56 -5.52
N LEU A 78 12.39 -4.27 -6.26
CA LEU A 78 11.96 -2.93 -6.62
C LEU A 78 11.09 -2.38 -5.49
N ASP A 79 11.58 -1.33 -4.82
CA ASP A 79 10.86 -0.66 -3.72
C ASP A 79 10.36 0.70 -4.20
N ALA A 80 9.05 0.82 -4.33
CA ALA A 80 8.38 2.04 -4.74
C ALA A 80 7.22 2.38 -3.82
N GLU A 81 6.72 3.60 -3.97
CA GLU A 81 5.52 4.07 -3.30
C GLU A 81 4.60 4.71 -4.33
N VAL A 82 3.33 4.35 -4.29
CA VAL A 82 2.30 4.85 -5.19
C VAL A 82 1.21 5.57 -4.40
N LEU A 83 0.70 6.65 -4.96
CA LEU A 83 -0.41 7.44 -4.44
C LEU A 83 -1.56 7.35 -5.42
N PRO A 84 -2.67 6.67 -5.08
CA PRO A 84 -3.86 6.61 -5.91
C PRO A 84 -4.53 7.98 -6.01
N ASP A 85 -4.83 8.42 -7.23
CA ASP A 85 -5.36 9.75 -7.52
C ASP A 85 -6.89 9.74 -7.63
N THR A 86 -7.46 8.62 -8.10
CA THR A 86 -8.90 8.49 -8.37
C THR A 86 -9.42 7.13 -7.93
N PRO A 87 -10.69 7.03 -7.50
CA PRO A 87 -11.31 5.76 -7.19
C PRO A 87 -11.57 4.92 -8.45
N GLY A 88 -11.66 3.62 -8.28
CA GLY A 88 -11.88 2.65 -9.35
C GLY A 88 -10.62 1.89 -9.73
N VAL A 89 -10.50 1.49 -11.00
CA VAL A 89 -9.36 0.71 -11.46
C VAL A 89 -8.19 1.62 -11.83
N ALA A 90 -7.10 1.49 -11.08
CA ALA A 90 -5.80 2.08 -11.40
C ALA A 90 -4.80 0.98 -11.77
N TRP A 91 -3.70 1.30 -12.42
CA TRP A 91 -2.65 0.33 -12.69
C TRP A 91 -1.26 0.96 -12.71
N ALA A 92 -0.27 0.15 -12.37
CA ALA A 92 1.13 0.44 -12.59
C ALA A 92 1.69 -0.47 -13.70
N THR A 93 2.49 0.08 -14.59
CA THR A 93 3.28 -0.66 -15.56
C THR A 93 4.73 -0.59 -15.16
N VAL A 94 5.35 -1.74 -14.96
CA VAL A 94 6.78 -1.85 -14.71
C VAL A 94 7.46 -2.17 -16.03
N VAL A 95 8.40 -1.31 -16.42
CA VAL A 95 9.17 -1.42 -17.65
C VAL A 95 10.62 -1.67 -17.29
N VAL A 96 11.17 -2.82 -17.69
CA VAL A 96 12.53 -3.24 -17.38
C VAL A 96 13.35 -3.32 -18.67
N GLU A 97 14.43 -2.57 -18.75
CA GLU A 97 15.39 -2.61 -19.86
C GLU A 97 16.50 -3.61 -19.54
N TYR A 98 16.78 -4.52 -20.45
CA TYR A 98 17.86 -5.51 -20.30
C TYR A 98 18.57 -5.78 -21.60
N VAL A 99 19.76 -6.37 -21.51
CA VAL A 99 20.55 -6.78 -22.67
C VAL A 99 20.47 -8.29 -22.81
N ASP A 100 20.06 -8.76 -24.00
CA ASP A 100 19.94 -10.18 -24.30
C ASP A 100 21.31 -10.85 -24.60
N SER A 101 21.30 -12.14 -24.91
CA SER A 101 22.49 -12.94 -25.24
C SER A 101 23.19 -12.49 -26.55
N PHE A 102 22.52 -11.73 -27.39
CA PHE A 102 23.05 -11.12 -28.62
C PHE A 102 23.54 -9.70 -28.41
N ASN A 103 23.65 -9.23 -27.20
CA ASN A 103 23.99 -7.85 -26.83
C ASN A 103 23.04 -6.81 -27.43
N GLN A 104 21.75 -7.18 -27.57
CA GLN A 104 20.69 -6.28 -28.00
C GLN A 104 19.87 -5.80 -26.81
N LEU A 105 19.54 -4.50 -26.82
CA LEU A 105 18.67 -3.92 -25.82
C LEU A 105 17.23 -4.42 -26.03
N GLN A 106 16.65 -4.99 -25.00
CA GLN A 106 15.29 -5.52 -24.95
C GLN A 106 14.52 -4.85 -23.82
N THR A 107 13.20 -4.92 -23.91
CA THR A 107 12.30 -4.39 -22.89
C THR A 107 11.34 -5.49 -22.44
N PHE A 108 11.19 -5.62 -21.13
CA PHE A 108 10.18 -6.45 -20.49
C PHE A 108 9.18 -5.53 -19.78
N GLU A 109 7.89 -5.75 -20.02
CA GLU A 109 6.83 -4.93 -19.44
C GLU A 109 5.81 -5.82 -18.73
N GLN A 110 5.40 -5.40 -17.54
CA GLN A 110 4.32 -6.05 -16.80
C GLN A 110 3.41 -5.02 -16.17
N ARG A 111 2.11 -5.22 -16.35
CA ARG A 111 1.06 -4.40 -15.76
C ARG A 111 0.53 -5.07 -14.49
N ILE A 112 0.29 -4.24 -13.47
CA ILE A 112 -0.29 -4.63 -12.20
C ILE A 112 -1.48 -3.71 -11.93
N ASP A 113 -2.66 -4.30 -11.75
CA ASP A 113 -3.90 -3.57 -11.52
C ASP A 113 -4.18 -3.44 -10.02
N PHE A 114 -4.83 -2.33 -9.64
CA PHE A 114 -5.24 -1.99 -8.27
C PHE A 114 -6.72 -1.62 -8.26
N ASP A 115 -7.43 -2.14 -7.27
CA ASP A 115 -8.77 -1.65 -6.93
C ASP A 115 -8.64 -0.56 -5.88
N VAL A 116 -9.03 0.66 -6.23
CA VAL A 116 -8.94 1.84 -5.38
C VAL A 116 -10.33 2.20 -4.86
N ALA A 117 -10.52 2.11 -3.56
CA ALA A 117 -11.74 2.55 -2.92
C ALA A 117 -11.74 4.06 -2.65
N ASP A 118 -12.93 4.65 -2.57
CA ASP A 118 -13.09 6.03 -2.15
C ASP A 118 -12.52 6.23 -0.74
N ALA A 119 -11.90 7.39 -0.53
CA ALA A 119 -11.55 7.79 0.81
C ALA A 119 -12.83 7.83 1.67
N PRO A 120 -12.84 7.24 2.89
CA PRO A 120 -14.00 7.33 3.76
C PRO A 120 -14.34 8.81 3.94
N ALA A 121 -15.60 9.17 3.66
CA ALA A 121 -16.09 10.51 3.93
C ALA A 121 -15.78 10.83 5.39
N VAL A 122 -14.92 11.79 5.63
CA VAL A 122 -14.70 12.34 6.97
C VAL A 122 -16.05 12.91 7.34
N SER A 123 -16.85 12.18 8.14
CA SER A 123 -18.02 12.78 8.74
C SER A 123 -17.47 14.00 9.48
N GLU A 124 -17.77 15.21 8.99
CA GLU A 124 -17.58 16.41 9.78
C GLU A 124 -18.22 16.10 11.11
N VAL A 125 -17.39 15.86 12.12
CA VAL A 125 -17.86 15.90 13.49
C VAL A 125 -18.44 17.30 13.59
N ASP A 126 -19.76 17.38 13.66
CA ASP A 126 -20.46 18.62 13.93
C ASP A 126 -19.93 19.11 15.28
N VAL A 127 -18.80 19.80 15.20
CA VAL A 127 -18.25 20.52 16.35
C VAL A 127 -19.23 21.67 16.54
N ALA A 128 -20.21 21.41 17.40
CA ALA A 128 -21.12 22.44 17.85
C ALA A 128 -20.28 23.70 18.13
N PRO A 129 -20.64 24.87 17.54
CA PRO A 129 -19.88 26.08 17.73
C PRO A 129 -19.65 26.27 19.24
N PRO A 130 -18.42 26.62 19.66
CA PRO A 130 -18.16 26.86 21.07
C PRO A 130 -19.18 27.87 21.56
N GLU A 131 -19.98 27.48 22.55
CA GLU A 131 -20.96 28.41 23.19
C GLU A 131 -20.18 29.67 23.58
N PRO A 132 -20.64 30.87 23.17
CA PRO A 132 -19.95 32.09 23.55
C PRO A 132 -19.85 32.13 25.08
N PRO A 133 -18.69 32.51 25.62
CA PRO A 133 -18.51 32.55 27.09
C PRO A 133 -19.60 33.43 27.67
N ASP A 134 -20.44 32.84 28.52
CA ASP A 134 -21.51 33.55 29.25
C ASP A 134 -20.89 34.78 29.90
N SER A 135 -21.21 35.96 29.43
CA SER A 135 -20.74 37.19 30.04
C SER A 135 -21.17 37.20 31.49
N LEU A 136 -20.32 37.71 32.38
CA LEU A 136 -20.61 37.78 33.82
C LEU A 136 -21.99 38.38 34.12
N SER A 137 -22.42 39.37 33.34
CA SER A 137 -23.72 40.00 33.36
C SER A 137 -24.86 38.99 33.05
N TRP A 138 -24.69 38.09 32.09
CA TRP A 138 -25.69 37.09 31.72
C TRP A 138 -25.79 35.96 32.73
N ARG A 139 -24.70 35.59 33.40
CA ARG A 139 -24.70 34.63 34.52
C ARG A 139 -25.46 35.14 35.73
N ILE A 140 -25.35 36.46 36.03
CA ILE A 140 -26.10 37.10 37.14
C ILE A 140 -27.60 37.09 36.82
N VAL A 141 -27.99 37.40 35.59
CA VAL A 141 -29.41 37.41 35.17
C VAL A 141 -30.01 36.00 35.25
N LYS A 142 -29.27 34.97 34.75
CA LYS A 142 -29.71 33.55 34.87
C LYS A 142 -29.85 33.11 36.32
N GLY A 143 -28.94 33.52 37.22
CA GLY A 143 -29.00 33.21 38.64
C GLY A 143 -30.22 33.83 39.34
N PHE A 144 -30.57 35.08 38.96
CA PHE A 144 -31.71 35.79 39.55
C PHE A 144 -33.07 35.26 39.07
N LEU A 145 -33.15 34.73 37.83
CA LEU A 145 -34.35 34.13 37.24
C LEU A 145 -34.51 32.65 37.54
N GLY A 146 -33.64 32.03 38.34
CA GLY A 146 -33.71 30.61 38.67
C GLY A 146 -33.51 29.64 37.50
N LEU A 147 -33.00 30.12 36.35
CA LEU A 147 -32.80 29.30 35.13
C LEU A 147 -31.47 28.56 35.09
N GLY A 148 -30.72 28.52 36.18
CA GLY A 148 -29.38 27.96 36.30
C GLY A 148 -29.32 26.60 36.97
N ALA A 149 -30.19 25.66 36.66
CA ALA A 149 -29.99 24.29 37.14
C ALA A 149 -28.76 23.67 36.44
N PRO A 150 -27.76 23.18 37.21
CA PRO A 150 -26.63 22.46 36.60
C PRO A 150 -27.16 21.22 35.91
N ARG A 151 -26.86 21.08 34.60
CA ARG A 151 -27.06 19.82 33.89
C ARG A 151 -26.19 18.76 34.55
N PRO A 152 -26.73 17.57 34.90
CA PRO A 152 -25.89 16.49 35.37
C PRO A 152 -24.87 16.14 34.29
N ALA A 153 -23.61 15.98 34.71
CA ALA A 153 -22.55 15.55 33.84
C ALA A 153 -22.92 14.21 33.16
N PRO A 154 -22.58 13.99 31.88
CA PRO A 154 -22.85 12.72 31.25
C PRO A 154 -22.14 11.62 32.02
N THR A 155 -22.92 10.68 32.55
CA THR A 155 -22.38 9.48 33.17
C THR A 155 -21.74 8.65 32.10
N ILE A 156 -20.41 8.59 32.08
CA ILE A 156 -19.65 7.65 31.24
C ILE A 156 -19.92 6.27 31.82
N VAL A 157 -20.80 5.50 31.17
CA VAL A 157 -20.97 4.09 31.47
C VAL A 157 -19.74 3.36 30.85
N PRO A 158 -18.86 2.77 31.69
CA PRO A 158 -17.78 1.98 31.14
C PRO A 158 -18.36 0.76 30.40
N LEU A 159 -17.93 0.53 29.16
CA LEU A 159 -18.24 -0.68 28.44
C LEU A 159 -17.80 -1.90 29.25
N PRO A 160 -18.63 -2.97 29.31
CA PRO A 160 -18.21 -4.20 29.94
C PRO A 160 -17.00 -4.75 29.24
N VAL A 161 -15.90 -4.92 29.97
CA VAL A 161 -14.71 -5.64 29.50
C VAL A 161 -15.09 -7.12 29.54
N ASP A 162 -15.35 -7.72 28.38
CA ASP A 162 -15.45 -9.17 28.26
C ASP A 162 -14.11 -9.79 28.69
N GLY A 163 -14.12 -10.36 29.90
CA GLY A 163 -13.00 -11.13 30.42
C GLY A 163 -12.81 -12.42 29.61
N PRO A 164 -11.57 -12.94 29.51
CA PRO A 164 -11.31 -14.18 28.81
C PRO A 164 -12.07 -15.35 29.44
N PRO A 165 -12.53 -16.32 28.65
CA PRO A 165 -13.26 -17.49 29.17
C PRO A 165 -12.36 -18.29 30.10
N SER A 166 -12.79 -18.39 31.35
CA SER A 166 -12.13 -19.18 32.39
C SER A 166 -12.32 -20.67 32.11
N GLY A 167 -11.18 -21.40 32.04
CA GLY A 167 -11.07 -22.72 32.56
C GLY A 167 -11.64 -23.89 31.74
N ALA A 168 -10.78 -24.54 30.96
CA ALA A 168 -10.89 -25.99 30.76
C ALA A 168 -9.89 -26.67 31.71
N SER A 169 -10.39 -27.16 32.82
CA SER A 169 -9.70 -28.08 33.72
C SER A 169 -9.51 -29.41 32.99
N VAL A 170 -8.26 -29.78 32.69
CA VAL A 170 -7.89 -31.13 32.24
C VAL A 170 -7.70 -31.99 33.50
N ALA A 171 -8.59 -32.97 33.72
CA ALA A 171 -8.42 -34.01 34.71
C ALA A 171 -7.37 -35.02 34.22
N PRO A 172 -6.49 -35.57 35.10
CA PRO A 172 -5.62 -36.66 34.75
C PRO A 172 -6.42 -37.98 34.84
N GLY A 173 -6.45 -38.73 33.74
CA GLY A 173 -6.94 -40.11 33.74
C GLY A 173 -5.83 -41.11 34.13
N PRO A 174 -6.18 -42.33 34.52
CA PRO A 174 -5.30 -43.33 35.09
C PRO A 174 -4.28 -43.95 34.12
#